data_35a46f80266cb9454e9cb979abe58999
#
_entry.id   35a46f80266cb9454e9cb979abe58999
#
_cell.length_a   1.000
_cell.length_b   1.000
_cell.length_c   1.000
_cell.angle_alpha   90.00
_cell.angle_beta   90.00
_cell.angle_gamma   90.00
#
_symmetry.space_group_name_H-M   'P 1'
#
loop_
_entity.id
_entity.type
_entity.pdbx_description
1 polymer ?
#
loop_
_entity_poly.entity_id
_entity_poly.type
_entity_poly.pdbx_seq_one_letter_code
_entity_poly.pdbx_strand_id
1 'polypeptide(L)'
;MNIFPKDFMWGAATASYQVEGFNENCDWAQAAKDGKVPGAGRLADQYHRYEEDFDIAKELGHNAHRFSIEWGRIEPQEGVFDEKEIEHYRDLLVALKKRGITPLVTLWHFTLPLWFSESGGFERKDSPEIFARYCAHVVEGLGDLCEHYTTINEPNVWVSHGWLFGAWPPFKRARIGNINLGKDDGSTARVAAVPRFVNIFTYFKVERHLIRAHIAAYNAIKEVAPDSVNRTNA
;
A
#
# COMPACT_ATOMS: atom_id res chain seq x y z
N MET A 1 0.52 7.11 37.71
CA MET A 1 0.64 5.69 37.24
C MET A 1 0.84 5.73 35.75
N ASN A 2 1.95 5.16 35.25
CA ASN A 2 2.09 4.97 33.80
C ASN A 2 1.18 3.79 33.40
N ILE A 3 0.13 4.09 32.63
CA ILE A 3 -0.84 3.09 32.17
C ILE A 3 -0.25 2.25 31.00
N PHE A 4 0.74 2.79 30.30
CA PHE A 4 1.38 2.15 29.14
C PHE A 4 2.84 1.77 29.44
N PRO A 5 3.38 0.71 28.80
CA PRO A 5 4.80 0.37 28.84
C PRO A 5 5.68 1.55 28.41
N LYS A 6 6.95 1.57 28.89
CA LYS A 6 7.89 2.66 28.51
C LYS A 6 8.20 2.74 27.02
N ASP A 7 8.16 1.58 26.37
CA ASP A 7 8.43 1.35 24.93
C ASP A 7 7.16 1.39 24.05
N PHE A 8 6.03 1.86 24.62
CA PHE A 8 4.80 1.97 23.86
C PHE A 8 4.96 2.96 22.71
N MET A 9 4.60 2.53 21.50
CA MET A 9 4.70 3.33 20.28
C MET A 9 3.50 4.27 20.14
N TRP A 10 3.76 5.57 20.23
CA TRP A 10 2.80 6.65 19.99
C TRP A 10 3.10 7.30 18.64
N GLY A 11 2.15 7.34 17.73
CA GLY A 11 2.41 7.89 16.41
C GLY A 11 1.18 8.03 15.55
N ALA A 12 1.43 8.38 14.29
CA ALA A 12 0.45 8.48 13.23
C ALA A 12 0.82 7.52 12.08
N ALA A 13 -0.14 7.32 11.18
CA ALA A 13 0.04 6.54 9.96
C ALA A 13 -0.38 7.37 8.75
N THR A 14 0.46 7.33 7.71
CA THR A 14 0.18 7.92 6.39
C THR A 14 0.28 6.86 5.30
N ALA A 15 -0.30 7.14 4.14
CA ALA A 15 -0.15 6.31 2.95
C ALA A 15 0.29 7.17 1.76
N SER A 16 1.22 6.64 0.96
CA SER A 16 1.87 7.34 -0.16
C SER A 16 0.88 8.08 -1.06
N TYR A 17 -0.11 7.37 -1.61
CA TYR A 17 -1.11 7.97 -2.48
C TYR A 17 -1.99 9.03 -1.80
N GLN A 18 -2.10 9.02 -0.48
CA GLN A 18 -2.96 9.94 0.27
C GLN A 18 -2.25 11.24 0.66
N VAL A 19 -0.91 11.27 0.71
CA VAL A 19 -0.17 12.42 1.23
C VAL A 19 0.98 12.92 0.35
N GLU A 20 1.65 12.02 -0.39
CA GLU A 20 2.86 12.39 -1.16
C GLU A 20 2.59 13.41 -2.26
N GLY A 21 1.48 13.24 -2.99
CA GLY A 21 1.19 14.00 -4.20
C GLY A 21 1.89 13.45 -5.45
N PHE A 22 1.36 13.81 -6.62
CA PHE A 22 1.93 13.51 -7.94
C PHE A 22 2.22 12.01 -8.22
N ASN A 23 1.54 11.10 -7.54
CA ASN A 23 1.61 9.66 -7.79
C ASN A 23 0.77 9.30 -9.01
N GLU A 24 1.36 9.35 -10.21
CA GLU A 24 0.63 9.20 -11.47
C GLU A 24 0.71 7.81 -12.09
N ASN A 25 1.70 6.99 -11.71
CA ASN A 25 1.92 5.65 -12.27
C ASN A 25 1.22 4.55 -11.45
N CYS A 26 -0.06 4.76 -11.16
CA CYS A 26 -0.85 3.78 -10.43
C CYS A 26 -2.31 3.73 -10.92
N ASP A 27 -2.98 2.63 -10.58
CA ASP A 27 -4.38 2.36 -10.95
C ASP A 27 -5.37 3.40 -10.43
N TRP A 28 -5.15 3.96 -9.23
CA TRP A 28 -5.97 5.04 -8.69
C TRP A 28 -5.81 6.35 -9.47
N ALA A 29 -4.59 6.70 -9.86
CA ALA A 29 -4.35 7.87 -10.70
C ALA A 29 -5.00 7.70 -12.09
N GLN A 30 -4.93 6.51 -12.67
CA GLN A 30 -5.64 6.21 -13.92
C GLN A 30 -7.16 6.30 -13.74
N ALA A 31 -7.69 5.77 -12.63
CA ALA A 31 -9.12 5.89 -12.32
C ALA A 31 -9.57 7.36 -12.16
N ALA A 32 -8.71 8.21 -11.62
CA ALA A 32 -8.97 9.64 -11.51
C ALA A 32 -8.94 10.33 -12.90
N LYS A 33 -7.97 10.00 -13.75
CA LYS A 33 -7.93 10.48 -15.17
C LYS A 33 -9.18 10.06 -15.95
N ASP A 34 -9.69 8.86 -15.66
CA ASP A 34 -10.93 8.35 -16.23
C ASP A 34 -12.21 8.98 -15.61
N GLY A 35 -12.10 9.87 -14.63
CA GLY A 35 -13.23 10.49 -13.94
C GLY A 35 -14.01 9.55 -13.01
N LYS A 36 -13.44 8.40 -12.62
CA LYS A 36 -14.09 7.39 -11.77
C LYS A 36 -13.95 7.69 -10.29
N VAL A 37 -12.87 8.35 -9.89
CA VAL A 37 -12.58 8.79 -8.52
C VAL A 37 -12.03 10.21 -8.53
N PRO A 38 -12.05 10.95 -7.40
CA PRO A 38 -11.37 12.23 -7.31
C PRO A 38 -9.85 12.07 -7.52
N GLY A 39 -9.25 13.05 -8.19
CA GLY A 39 -7.80 13.09 -8.37
C GLY A 39 -7.07 13.47 -7.08
N ALA A 40 -5.92 12.88 -6.82
CA ALA A 40 -5.07 13.20 -5.69
C ALA A 40 -4.33 14.54 -5.88
N GLY A 41 -3.79 14.80 -7.08
CA GLY A 41 -3.04 16.03 -7.37
C GLY A 41 -1.82 16.19 -6.46
N ARG A 42 -1.65 17.40 -5.93
CA ARG A 42 -0.53 17.73 -5.04
C ARG A 42 -0.69 17.16 -3.62
N LEU A 43 -1.92 17.01 -3.12
CA LEU A 43 -2.21 16.63 -1.73
C LEU A 43 -1.44 17.46 -0.70
N ALA A 44 -0.83 16.79 0.30
CA ALA A 44 0.05 17.43 1.29
C ALA A 44 1.46 17.71 0.76
N ASP A 45 1.80 17.21 -0.44
CA ASP A 45 3.15 17.31 -1.03
C ASP A 45 4.23 16.71 -0.11
N GLN A 46 3.89 15.65 0.63
CA GLN A 46 4.78 15.03 1.60
C GLN A 46 6.04 14.49 0.94
N TYR A 47 5.98 14.10 -0.32
CA TYR A 47 7.16 13.67 -1.08
C TYR A 47 8.32 14.68 -0.99
N HIS A 48 8.01 15.99 -1.04
CA HIS A 48 9.02 17.04 -0.93
C HIS A 48 9.12 17.64 0.48
N ARG A 49 8.08 17.50 1.31
CA ARG A 49 7.94 18.20 2.59
C ARG A 49 7.96 17.28 3.82
N TYR A 50 8.43 16.06 3.67
CA TYR A 50 8.47 15.07 4.76
C TYR A 50 9.23 15.56 6.00
N GLU A 51 10.28 16.37 5.83
CA GLU A 51 11.04 16.94 6.95
C GLU A 51 10.13 17.81 7.84
N GLU A 52 9.30 18.69 7.24
CA GLU A 52 8.36 19.55 7.96
C GLU A 52 7.29 18.71 8.68
N ASP A 53 6.74 17.69 8.01
CA ASP A 53 5.74 16.80 8.60
C ASP A 53 6.30 16.03 9.80
N PHE A 54 7.56 15.60 9.73
CA PHE A 54 8.21 14.87 10.83
C PHE A 54 8.62 15.80 11.97
N ASP A 55 8.90 17.08 11.72
CA ASP A 55 9.08 18.08 12.77
C ASP A 55 7.78 18.28 13.56
N ILE A 56 6.64 18.41 12.86
CA ILE A 56 5.31 18.47 13.50
C ILE A 56 5.04 17.20 14.31
N ALA A 57 5.31 16.02 13.76
CA ALA A 57 5.13 14.76 14.47
C ALA A 57 5.97 14.71 15.76
N LYS A 58 7.21 15.21 15.70
CA LYS A 58 8.10 15.28 16.87
C LYS A 58 7.57 16.26 17.92
N GLU A 59 7.11 17.44 17.51
CA GLU A 59 6.51 18.44 18.40
C GLU A 59 5.26 17.92 19.11
N LEU A 60 4.46 17.07 18.42
CA LEU A 60 3.30 16.39 19.00
C LEU A 60 3.66 15.23 19.93
N GLY A 61 4.96 14.94 20.12
CA GLY A 61 5.43 13.90 21.03
C GLY A 61 5.38 12.48 20.42
N HIS A 62 5.32 12.33 19.11
CA HIS A 62 5.39 11.03 18.46
C HIS A 62 6.79 10.39 18.66
N ASN A 63 6.81 9.09 18.91
CA ASN A 63 8.01 8.26 18.95
C ASN A 63 8.01 7.15 17.89
N ALA A 64 6.94 7.06 17.09
CA ALA A 64 6.80 6.15 15.97
C ALA A 64 6.01 6.81 14.84
N HIS A 65 6.30 6.43 13.59
CA HIS A 65 5.54 6.86 12.42
C HIS A 65 5.46 5.73 11.40
N ARG A 66 4.22 5.41 10.97
CA ARG A 66 3.97 4.46 9.91
C ARG A 66 3.71 5.20 8.61
N PHE A 67 4.36 4.78 7.53
CA PHE A 67 4.10 5.30 6.19
C PHE A 67 4.17 4.17 5.16
N SER A 68 3.65 4.38 3.96
CA SER A 68 3.77 3.39 2.89
C SER A 68 4.75 3.82 1.80
N ILE A 69 5.34 2.83 1.17
CA ILE A 69 6.11 2.99 -0.07
C ILE A 69 5.12 2.97 -1.25
N GLU A 70 5.34 3.82 -2.26
CA GLU A 70 4.55 3.79 -3.49
C GLU A 70 5.20 2.82 -4.49
N TRP A 71 4.58 1.66 -4.67
CA TRP A 71 5.10 0.60 -5.55
C TRP A 71 5.29 1.09 -6.99
N GLY A 72 4.36 1.91 -7.51
CA GLY A 72 4.45 2.45 -8.87
C GLY A 72 5.62 3.41 -9.10
N ARG A 73 6.22 3.98 -8.02
CA ARG A 73 7.47 4.74 -8.10
C ARG A 73 8.67 3.79 -8.14
N ILE A 74 8.71 2.84 -7.22
CA ILE A 74 9.84 1.90 -7.06
C ILE A 74 10.00 1.00 -8.28
N GLU A 75 8.91 0.48 -8.82
CA GLU A 75 8.88 -0.45 -9.96
C GLU A 75 7.97 0.11 -11.06
N PRO A 76 8.43 1.14 -11.81
CA PRO A 76 7.61 1.81 -12.83
C PRO A 76 7.25 0.91 -14.03
N GLN A 77 8.00 -0.16 -14.25
CA GLN A 77 7.74 -1.21 -15.24
C GLN A 77 8.11 -2.56 -14.63
N GLU A 78 7.49 -3.65 -15.10
CA GLU A 78 7.73 -4.99 -14.55
C GLU A 78 9.22 -5.36 -14.54
N GLY A 79 9.78 -5.57 -13.36
CA GLY A 79 11.18 -5.95 -13.15
C GLY A 79 12.19 -4.81 -13.32
N VAL A 80 11.74 -3.58 -13.54
CA VAL A 80 12.62 -2.40 -13.64
C VAL A 80 12.44 -1.55 -12.38
N PHE A 81 13.46 -1.50 -11.55
CA PHE A 81 13.44 -0.76 -10.28
C PHE A 81 14.14 0.59 -10.44
N ASP A 82 13.58 1.62 -9.80
CA ASP A 82 14.18 2.96 -9.73
C ASP A 82 14.89 3.14 -8.38
N GLU A 83 16.21 3.02 -8.41
CA GLU A 83 17.05 3.14 -7.22
C GLU A 83 17.04 4.57 -6.62
N LYS A 84 16.67 5.58 -7.40
CA LYS A 84 16.51 6.95 -6.87
C LYS A 84 15.31 7.06 -5.95
N GLU A 85 14.26 6.32 -6.25
CA GLU A 85 13.09 6.26 -5.37
C GLU A 85 13.41 5.46 -4.08
N ILE A 86 14.22 4.40 -4.16
CA ILE A 86 14.75 3.73 -2.97
C ILE A 86 15.55 4.71 -2.10
N GLU A 87 16.45 5.49 -2.69
CA GLU A 87 17.25 6.48 -1.96
C GLU A 87 16.36 7.57 -1.35
N HIS A 88 15.33 8.04 -2.06
CA HIS A 88 14.35 8.98 -1.50
C HIS A 88 13.70 8.43 -0.23
N TYR A 89 13.23 7.17 -0.23
CA TYR A 89 12.64 6.57 0.97
C TYR A 89 13.68 6.30 2.07
N ARG A 90 14.95 6.08 1.73
CA ARG A 90 16.05 6.05 2.70
C ARG A 90 16.21 7.41 3.40
N ASP A 91 16.12 8.52 2.65
CA ASP A 91 16.16 9.87 3.21
C ASP A 91 15.02 10.12 4.21
N LEU A 92 13.79 9.65 3.90
CA LEU A 92 12.67 9.70 4.84
C LEU A 92 12.99 8.93 6.14
N LEU A 93 13.55 7.72 6.02
CA LEU A 93 13.92 6.92 7.18
C LEU A 93 15.00 7.59 8.03
N VAL A 94 16.00 8.18 7.40
CA VAL A 94 17.06 8.96 8.06
C VAL A 94 16.46 10.17 8.79
N ALA A 95 15.51 10.87 8.15
CA ALA A 95 14.83 12.03 8.75
C ALA A 95 14.02 11.66 9.99
N LEU A 96 13.30 10.54 9.97
CA LEU A 96 12.59 9.99 11.14
C LEU A 96 13.55 9.63 12.27
N LYS A 97 14.61 8.87 11.95
CA LYS A 97 15.61 8.43 12.94
C LYS A 97 16.33 9.60 13.61
N LYS A 98 16.70 10.65 12.87
CA LYS A 98 17.28 11.89 13.41
C LYS A 98 16.40 12.55 14.47
N ARG A 99 15.08 12.38 14.36
CA ARG A 99 14.08 12.90 15.31
C ARG A 99 13.76 11.94 16.46
N GLY A 100 14.38 10.76 16.48
CA GLY A 100 14.08 9.70 17.45
C GLY A 100 12.68 9.10 17.26
N ILE A 101 12.19 9.10 16.03
CA ILE A 101 10.91 8.51 15.64
C ILE A 101 11.20 7.15 14.98
N THR A 102 10.65 6.09 15.53
CA THR A 102 10.79 4.72 14.99
C THR A 102 9.95 4.59 13.71
N PRO A 103 10.56 4.26 12.56
CA PRO A 103 9.81 4.05 11.33
C PRO A 103 9.14 2.67 11.30
N LEU A 104 7.91 2.63 10.75
CA LEU A 104 7.19 1.42 10.37
C LEU A 104 6.81 1.54 8.90
N VAL A 105 7.37 0.69 8.04
CA VAL A 105 7.17 0.76 6.60
C VAL A 105 6.06 -0.19 6.17
N THR A 106 5.06 0.35 5.44
CA THR A 106 4.04 -0.45 4.75
C THR A 106 4.47 -0.61 3.30
N LEU A 107 4.70 -1.84 2.86
CA LEU A 107 5.21 -2.13 1.53
C LEU A 107 4.15 -1.92 0.45
N TRP A 108 2.87 -2.21 0.76
CA TRP A 108 1.78 -1.92 -0.16
C TRP A 108 0.53 -1.41 0.55
N HIS A 109 0.01 -0.26 0.07
CA HIS A 109 -1.18 0.40 0.60
C HIS A 109 -2.14 0.78 -0.54
N PHE A 110 -2.87 -0.21 -1.06
CA PHE A 110 -3.99 -0.15 -2.02
C PHE A 110 -3.63 0.14 -3.48
N THR A 111 -2.68 1.03 -3.76
CA THR A 111 -2.34 1.44 -5.13
C THR A 111 -1.46 0.40 -5.82
N LEU A 112 -1.78 0.06 -7.06
CA LEU A 112 -0.99 -0.85 -7.88
C LEU A 112 -0.28 -0.10 -9.01
N PRO A 113 0.98 -0.44 -9.35
CA PRO A 113 1.61 0.07 -10.56
C PRO A 113 0.72 -0.18 -11.79
N LEU A 114 0.69 0.74 -12.74
CA LEU A 114 -0.14 0.60 -13.94
C LEU A 114 0.14 -0.70 -14.68
N TRP A 115 1.41 -1.05 -14.89
CA TRP A 115 1.81 -2.29 -15.58
C TRP A 115 1.24 -3.56 -14.89
N PHE A 116 1.23 -3.57 -13.54
CA PHE A 116 0.70 -4.70 -12.79
C PHE A 116 -0.82 -4.74 -12.80
N SER A 117 -1.47 -3.59 -12.61
CA SER A 117 -2.93 -3.46 -12.66
C SER A 117 -3.47 -3.84 -14.05
N GLU A 118 -2.87 -3.34 -15.13
CA GLU A 118 -3.26 -3.59 -16.51
C GLU A 118 -3.04 -5.06 -16.92
N SER A 119 -2.01 -5.71 -16.39
CA SER A 119 -1.76 -7.14 -16.62
C SER A 119 -2.65 -8.08 -15.79
N GLY A 120 -3.55 -7.52 -14.96
CA GLY A 120 -4.52 -8.27 -14.16
C GLY A 120 -4.27 -8.23 -12.64
N GLY A 121 -3.19 -7.62 -12.17
CA GLY A 121 -2.91 -7.44 -10.75
C GLY A 121 -2.90 -8.76 -9.98
N PHE A 122 -3.54 -8.78 -8.81
CA PHE A 122 -3.64 -10.01 -8.01
C PHE A 122 -4.60 -11.08 -8.55
N GLU A 123 -5.18 -10.90 -9.74
CA GLU A 123 -5.82 -12.02 -10.46
C GLU A 123 -4.82 -12.89 -11.21
N ARG A 124 -3.59 -12.42 -11.46
CA ARG A 124 -2.50 -13.20 -12.06
C ARG A 124 -2.11 -14.34 -11.12
N LYS A 125 -1.77 -15.48 -11.72
CA LYS A 125 -1.34 -16.68 -10.97
C LYS A 125 0.02 -16.46 -10.29
N ASP A 126 0.89 -15.67 -10.92
CA ASP A 126 2.25 -15.33 -10.50
C ASP A 126 2.31 -14.04 -9.65
N SER A 127 1.17 -13.47 -9.27
CA SER A 127 1.13 -12.26 -8.46
C SER A 127 1.82 -12.40 -7.08
N PRO A 128 1.80 -13.56 -6.39
CA PRO A 128 2.54 -13.73 -5.16
C PRO A 128 4.06 -13.58 -5.33
N GLU A 129 4.61 -14.15 -6.39
CA GLU A 129 6.04 -14.12 -6.69
C GLU A 129 6.48 -12.70 -7.12
N ILE A 130 5.65 -12.01 -7.90
CA ILE A 130 5.88 -10.61 -8.29
C ILE A 130 5.92 -9.72 -7.07
N PHE A 131 4.93 -9.83 -6.18
CA PHE A 131 4.87 -9.03 -4.96
C PHE A 131 6.04 -9.34 -4.01
N ALA A 132 6.42 -10.61 -3.87
CA ALA A 132 7.55 -11.02 -3.06
C ALA A 132 8.88 -10.43 -3.58
N ARG A 133 9.10 -10.45 -4.90
CA ARG A 133 10.26 -9.82 -5.53
C ARG A 133 10.34 -8.32 -5.22
N TYR A 134 9.23 -7.60 -5.39
CA TYR A 134 9.15 -6.18 -5.04
C TYR A 134 9.47 -5.95 -3.56
N CYS A 135 8.85 -6.70 -2.66
CA CYS A 135 9.07 -6.57 -1.22
C CYS A 135 10.53 -6.82 -0.83
N ALA A 136 11.15 -7.87 -1.39
CA ALA A 136 12.54 -8.19 -1.13
C ALA A 136 13.47 -7.05 -1.59
N HIS A 137 13.26 -6.54 -2.81
CA HIS A 137 14.05 -5.43 -3.36
C HIS A 137 13.97 -4.18 -2.47
N VAL A 138 12.75 -3.79 -2.07
CA VAL A 138 12.57 -2.63 -1.17
C VAL A 138 13.28 -2.86 0.16
N VAL A 139 13.07 -4.01 0.80
CA VAL A 139 13.65 -4.29 2.12
C VAL A 139 15.16 -4.40 2.05
N GLU A 140 15.74 -4.97 1.01
CA GLU A 140 17.17 -4.99 0.77
C GLU A 140 17.74 -3.56 0.66
N GLY A 141 17.05 -2.70 -0.11
CA GLY A 141 17.43 -1.30 -0.25
C GLY A 141 17.31 -0.45 1.01
N LEU A 142 16.33 -0.75 1.89
CA LEU A 142 16.04 0.03 3.11
C LEU A 142 16.53 -0.64 4.41
N GLY A 143 16.92 -1.91 4.37
CA GLY A 143 17.02 -2.81 5.51
C GLY A 143 17.87 -2.33 6.70
N ASP A 144 18.93 -1.57 6.46
CA ASP A 144 19.79 -1.01 7.50
C ASP A 144 19.13 0.16 8.28
N LEU A 145 18.05 0.72 7.75
CA LEU A 145 17.35 1.87 8.32
C LEU A 145 15.99 1.52 8.96
N CYS A 146 15.40 0.38 8.63
CA CYS A 146 14.08 -0.02 9.11
C CYS A 146 14.05 -1.51 9.50
N GLU A 147 13.43 -1.80 10.65
CA GLU A 147 13.23 -3.17 11.15
C GLU A 147 11.76 -3.60 11.12
N HIS A 148 10.82 -2.64 11.02
CA HIS A 148 9.39 -2.90 11.13
C HIS A 148 8.69 -2.75 9.80
N TYR A 149 8.19 -3.86 9.25
CA TYR A 149 7.49 -3.89 7.97
C TYR A 149 6.06 -4.42 8.10
N THR A 150 5.14 -3.78 7.37
CA THR A 150 3.80 -4.29 7.08
C THR A 150 3.77 -4.62 5.58
N THR A 151 3.52 -5.86 5.24
CA THR A 151 3.53 -6.30 3.84
C THR A 151 2.36 -5.71 3.06
N ILE A 152 1.13 -5.85 3.58
CA ILE A 152 -0.11 -5.46 2.94
C ILE A 152 -0.98 -4.72 3.95
N ASN A 153 -1.50 -3.55 3.56
CA ASN A 153 -2.52 -2.84 4.33
C ASN A 153 -3.92 -3.35 3.99
N GLU A 154 -4.68 -3.76 4.99
CA GLU A 154 -6.11 -4.09 4.90
C GLU A 154 -6.50 -4.94 3.66
N PRO A 155 -5.94 -6.13 3.49
CA PRO A 155 -6.17 -6.94 2.28
C PRO A 155 -7.65 -7.28 2.06
N ASN A 156 -8.40 -7.53 3.12
CA ASN A 156 -9.83 -7.80 3.11
C ASN A 156 -10.65 -6.58 2.66
N VAL A 157 -10.29 -5.37 3.07
CA VAL A 157 -10.96 -4.13 2.65
C VAL A 157 -10.73 -3.90 1.16
N TRP A 158 -9.47 -3.98 0.71
CA TRP A 158 -9.12 -3.76 -0.69
C TRP A 158 -9.83 -4.75 -1.63
N VAL A 159 -9.81 -6.05 -1.32
CA VAL A 159 -10.46 -7.06 -2.17
C VAL A 159 -11.98 -6.92 -2.15
N SER A 160 -12.58 -6.57 -1.00
CA SER A 160 -14.02 -6.34 -0.92
C SER A 160 -14.46 -5.14 -1.75
N HIS A 161 -13.75 -4.01 -1.64
CA HIS A 161 -14.09 -2.81 -2.41
C HIS A 161 -13.80 -2.96 -3.90
N GLY A 162 -12.73 -3.66 -4.28
CA GLY A 162 -12.35 -3.86 -5.67
C GLY A 162 -13.16 -4.93 -6.39
N TRP A 163 -13.51 -6.05 -5.72
CA TRP A 163 -14.12 -7.23 -6.38
C TRP A 163 -15.50 -7.64 -5.86
N LEU A 164 -15.91 -7.23 -4.65
CA LEU A 164 -17.26 -7.53 -4.15
C LEU A 164 -18.21 -6.36 -4.43
N PHE A 165 -17.82 -5.15 -4.03
CA PHE A 165 -18.64 -3.95 -4.16
C PHE A 165 -18.44 -3.20 -5.47
N GLY A 166 -17.24 -3.29 -6.06
CA GLY A 166 -16.86 -2.57 -7.28
C GLY A 166 -16.73 -1.05 -7.08
N ALA A 167 -16.37 -0.63 -5.86
CA ALA A 167 -16.25 0.77 -5.48
C ALA A 167 -14.84 1.35 -5.72
N TRP A 168 -13.82 0.49 -5.71
CA TRP A 168 -12.41 0.84 -5.93
C TRP A 168 -11.84 0.17 -7.18
N PRO A 169 -10.70 0.63 -7.72
CA PRO A 169 -10.03 -0.10 -8.77
C PRO A 169 -9.84 -1.58 -8.40
N PRO A 170 -10.08 -2.52 -9.29
CA PRO A 170 -10.45 -2.37 -10.70
C PRO A 170 -11.96 -2.28 -10.97
N PHE A 171 -12.78 -1.86 -10.02
CA PHE A 171 -14.25 -1.64 -10.13
C PHE A 171 -15.01 -2.90 -10.58
N LYS A 172 -14.62 -4.06 -10.11
CA LYS A 172 -15.29 -5.34 -10.38
C LYS A 172 -16.30 -5.63 -9.29
N ARG A 173 -17.51 -6.04 -9.68
CA ARG A 173 -18.60 -6.37 -8.75
C ARG A 173 -18.96 -7.84 -8.85
N ALA A 174 -18.89 -8.54 -7.71
CA ALA A 174 -19.20 -9.96 -7.68
C ALA A 174 -20.71 -10.22 -7.83
N ARG A 175 -21.04 -11.33 -8.54
CA ARG A 175 -22.40 -11.85 -8.65
C ARG A 175 -22.40 -13.37 -8.63
N ILE A 176 -23.54 -13.93 -8.22
CA ILE A 176 -23.86 -15.36 -8.35
C ILE A 176 -25.08 -15.46 -9.28
N GLY A 177 -24.88 -16.03 -10.48
CA GLY A 177 -25.90 -16.01 -11.53
C GLY A 177 -26.33 -14.56 -11.85
N ASN A 178 -27.59 -14.23 -11.65
CA ASN A 178 -28.13 -12.88 -11.86
C ASN A 178 -28.23 -12.04 -10.57
N ILE A 179 -27.76 -12.56 -9.43
CA ILE A 179 -27.81 -11.88 -8.14
C ILE A 179 -26.53 -11.09 -7.95
N ASN A 180 -26.63 -9.77 -7.84
CA ASN A 180 -25.53 -8.89 -7.48
C ASN A 180 -25.23 -9.02 -5.98
N LEU A 181 -23.98 -9.30 -5.63
CA LEU A 181 -23.48 -9.31 -4.26
C LEU A 181 -22.93 -7.93 -3.93
N GLY A 182 -23.07 -7.52 -2.69
CA GLY A 182 -22.64 -6.21 -2.23
C GLY A 182 -23.58 -5.10 -2.72
N LYS A 183 -24.49 -4.68 -1.85
CA LYS A 183 -25.21 -3.42 -2.06
C LYS A 183 -24.27 -2.27 -1.77
N ASP A 184 -24.37 -1.23 -2.59
CA ASP A 184 -23.80 0.06 -2.27
C ASP A 184 -24.53 0.57 -1.01
N ASP A 185 -23.81 0.64 0.11
CA ASP A 185 -24.38 1.13 1.37
C ASP A 185 -24.35 2.66 1.46
N GLY A 186 -23.95 3.33 0.38
CA GLY A 186 -23.85 4.79 0.31
C GLY A 186 -22.64 5.37 1.06
N SER A 187 -21.81 4.53 1.69
CA SER A 187 -20.62 4.97 2.46
C SER A 187 -19.43 5.28 1.57
N THR A 188 -19.42 4.80 0.34
CA THR A 188 -18.39 5.11 -0.64
C THR A 188 -18.80 6.33 -1.44
N ALA A 189 -17.89 7.29 -1.62
CA ALA A 189 -18.06 8.42 -2.53
C ALA A 189 -18.65 7.91 -3.85
N ARG A 190 -19.70 8.59 -4.36
CA ARG A 190 -20.42 8.18 -5.58
C ARG A 190 -19.41 7.97 -6.71
N VAL A 191 -19.03 6.70 -6.91
CA VAL A 191 -18.14 6.32 -7.99
C VAL A 191 -18.98 6.36 -9.25
N ALA A 192 -18.63 7.26 -10.17
CA ALA A 192 -19.30 7.38 -11.47
C ALA A 192 -19.08 6.15 -12.39
N ALA A 193 -18.30 5.16 -11.91
CA ALA A 193 -17.97 3.99 -12.68
C ALA A 193 -19.09 2.95 -12.65
N VAL A 194 -19.50 2.48 -13.82
CA VAL A 194 -20.34 1.29 -13.95
C VAL A 194 -19.49 0.07 -13.62
N PRO A 195 -19.79 -0.68 -12.53
CA PRO A 195 -18.95 -1.80 -12.11
C PRO A 195 -18.97 -2.92 -13.16
N ARG A 196 -17.82 -3.48 -13.46
CA ARG A 196 -17.69 -4.68 -14.29
C ARG A 196 -18.09 -5.90 -13.47
N PHE A 197 -19.12 -6.62 -13.87
CA PHE A 197 -19.56 -7.82 -13.18
C PHE A 197 -18.60 -8.99 -13.38
N VAL A 198 -18.27 -9.67 -12.28
CA VAL A 198 -17.43 -10.89 -12.24
C VAL A 198 -18.09 -11.98 -11.41
N ASN A 199 -17.71 -13.23 -11.64
CA ASN A 199 -18.17 -14.33 -10.80
C ASN A 199 -17.57 -14.19 -9.38
N ILE A 200 -18.33 -14.56 -8.34
CA ILE A 200 -17.86 -14.56 -6.94
C ILE A 200 -16.57 -15.36 -6.74
N PHE A 201 -16.33 -16.38 -7.54
CA PHE A 201 -15.06 -17.13 -7.49
C PHE A 201 -13.84 -16.28 -7.84
N THR A 202 -14.00 -15.18 -8.60
CA THR A 202 -12.92 -14.22 -8.85
C THR A 202 -12.52 -13.50 -7.56
N TYR A 203 -13.49 -13.10 -6.74
CA TYR A 203 -13.24 -12.52 -5.42
C TYR A 203 -12.39 -13.47 -4.56
N PHE A 204 -12.82 -14.71 -4.36
CA PHE A 204 -12.09 -15.70 -3.57
C PHE A 204 -10.73 -16.06 -4.16
N LYS A 205 -10.60 -16.04 -5.49
CA LYS A 205 -9.30 -16.24 -6.16
C LYS A 205 -8.31 -15.13 -5.78
N VAL A 206 -8.74 -13.87 -5.84
CA VAL A 206 -7.89 -12.71 -5.50
C VAL A 206 -7.53 -12.72 -4.01
N GLU A 207 -8.50 -12.97 -3.12
CA GLU A 207 -8.26 -13.13 -1.69
C GLU A 207 -7.19 -14.19 -1.41
N ARG A 208 -7.31 -15.36 -2.03
CA ARG A 208 -6.30 -16.43 -1.93
C ARG A 208 -4.93 -16.01 -2.45
N HIS A 209 -4.87 -15.23 -3.53
CA HIS A 209 -3.61 -14.72 -4.06
C HIS A 209 -2.98 -13.69 -3.13
N LEU A 210 -3.78 -12.83 -2.48
CA LEU A 210 -3.29 -11.89 -1.46
C LEU A 210 -2.68 -12.60 -0.24
N ILE A 211 -3.33 -13.66 0.26
CA ILE A 211 -2.77 -14.48 1.34
C ILE A 211 -1.43 -15.10 0.92
N ARG A 212 -1.35 -15.64 -0.29
CA ARG A 212 -0.12 -16.22 -0.82
C ARG A 212 0.96 -15.15 -1.04
N ALA A 213 0.57 -13.97 -1.52
CA ALA A 213 1.47 -12.84 -1.69
C ALA A 213 2.08 -12.39 -0.36
N HIS A 214 1.27 -12.31 0.70
CA HIS A 214 1.79 -12.05 2.05
C HIS A 214 2.80 -13.10 2.50
N ILE A 215 2.47 -14.40 2.35
CA ILE A 215 3.37 -15.49 2.76
C ILE A 215 4.67 -15.45 1.96
N ALA A 216 4.58 -15.27 0.63
CA ALA A 216 5.75 -15.20 -0.24
C ALA A 216 6.63 -13.98 0.10
N ALA A 217 6.01 -12.80 0.30
CA ALA A 217 6.70 -11.59 0.72
C ALA A 217 7.37 -11.75 2.10
N TYR A 218 6.66 -12.33 3.08
CA TYR A 218 7.23 -12.60 4.40
C TYR A 218 8.51 -13.46 4.29
N ASN A 219 8.46 -14.55 3.53
CA ASN A 219 9.62 -15.43 3.36
C ASN A 219 10.77 -14.70 2.65
N ALA A 220 10.49 -14.00 1.55
CA ALA A 220 11.50 -13.25 0.81
C ALA A 220 12.15 -12.14 1.65
N ILE A 221 11.37 -11.43 2.48
CA ILE A 221 11.90 -10.43 3.42
C ILE A 221 12.80 -11.10 4.47
N LYS A 222 12.42 -12.27 4.99
CA LYS A 222 13.23 -13.00 5.97
C LYS A 222 14.54 -13.55 5.40
N GLU A 223 14.62 -13.76 4.11
CA GLU A 223 15.87 -14.11 3.43
C GLU A 223 16.86 -12.94 3.37
N VAL A 224 16.38 -11.72 3.10
CA VAL A 224 17.23 -10.51 2.97
C VAL A 224 17.40 -9.74 4.28
N ALA A 225 16.47 -9.85 5.22
CA ALA A 225 16.48 -9.18 6.51
C ALA A 225 15.91 -10.11 7.62
N PRO A 226 16.68 -11.10 8.11
CA PRO A 226 16.21 -12.12 9.05
C PRO A 226 15.60 -11.57 10.34
N ASP A 227 16.18 -10.49 10.87
CA ASP A 227 15.78 -9.88 12.14
C ASP A 227 14.59 -8.90 12.03
N SER A 228 14.11 -8.63 10.82
CA SER A 228 12.99 -7.72 10.59
C SER A 228 11.69 -8.22 11.23
N VAL A 229 10.83 -7.28 11.66
CA VAL A 229 9.49 -7.56 12.18
C VAL A 229 8.46 -7.33 11.09
N ASN A 230 7.85 -8.41 10.59
CA ASN A 230 6.90 -8.37 9.48
C ASN A 230 5.48 -8.69 9.93
N ARG A 231 4.50 -7.87 9.52
CA ARG A 231 3.08 -8.03 9.85
C ARG A 231 2.19 -7.74 8.64
N THR A 232 0.94 -8.23 8.68
CA THR A 232 -0.18 -7.65 7.92
C THR A 232 -1.01 -6.82 8.89
N ASN A 233 -1.58 -5.71 8.43
CA ASN A 233 -2.66 -5.05 9.14
C ASN A 233 -3.98 -5.57 8.53
N ALA A 234 -4.72 -6.32 9.31
CA ALA A 234 -6.08 -6.77 9.00
C ALA A 234 -7.09 -5.83 9.67
#